data_50f2959b0f98a308960b9a708188c26b
#
_entry.id   50f2959b0f98a308960b9a708188c26b
#
_cell.length_a   1.000
_cell.length_b   1.000
_cell.length_c   1.000
_cell.angle_alpha   90.00
_cell.angle_beta   90.00
_cell.angle_gamma   90.00
#
_symmetry.space_group_name_H-M   'P 1'
#
loop_
_entity.id
_entity.type
_entity.pdbx_description
1 polymer ?
#
loop_
_entity_poly.entity_id
_entity_poly.type
_entity_poly.pdbx_seq_one_letter_code
_entity_poly.pdbx_strand_id
1 'polypeptide(L)'
;MTEFEFQIENFMLYCTSKNLARKTLASYEQSLKLFAAYLRDKFDITDPARVQSGHIRQYIKYLRERGKYTVVVDEARKACNHPDRRSDYNKPISATTIGNYVRNIKVFFNYLFEVETAISKNPCEKIENIKPERKVKKMLTPDEIRRVLKQFDTTTFHGYRNQMITKLLLDTGMRVGECLALTPAQFDFHHKSILIVNPKNKQQRYVYFSHRLSRELKQWMKFRDRYSSSEFMFPTTRGTQLEVRNYEKALRDAGARAGVDIHPHQLRNNFAKYYIMNGGDWFTLSRILGHSSVEVTQKAYLDFTDEEVGQKYQRHS
;
A
#
# COMPACT_ATOMS: atom_id res chain seq x y z
N MET A 1 5.77 -31.02 -14.69
CA MET A 1 4.75 -30.19 -14.03
C MET A 1 3.96 -31.07 -13.08
N THR A 2 3.92 -30.72 -11.80
CA THR A 2 3.13 -31.46 -10.79
C THR A 2 1.66 -31.05 -10.87
N GLU A 3 0.74 -31.85 -10.27
CA GLU A 3 -0.68 -31.49 -10.18
C GLU A 3 -0.85 -30.16 -9.43
N PHE A 4 -0.04 -29.90 -8.39
CA PHE A 4 -0.08 -28.63 -7.68
C PHE A 4 0.28 -27.44 -8.56
N GLU A 5 1.31 -27.56 -9.40
CA GLU A 5 1.71 -26.52 -10.35
C GLU A 5 0.63 -26.29 -11.41
N PHE A 6 0.03 -27.34 -11.93
CA PHE A 6 -1.08 -27.25 -12.88
C PHE A 6 -2.28 -26.49 -12.29
N GLN A 7 -2.67 -26.83 -11.06
CA GLN A 7 -3.77 -26.15 -10.38
C GLN A 7 -3.45 -24.67 -10.04
N ILE A 8 -2.18 -24.34 -9.77
CA ILE A 8 -1.77 -22.94 -9.63
C ILE A 8 -1.93 -22.19 -10.95
N GLU A 9 -1.55 -22.75 -12.07
CA GLU A 9 -1.71 -22.11 -13.39
C GLU A 9 -3.19 -21.88 -13.73
N ASN A 10 -4.06 -22.86 -13.50
CA ASN A 10 -5.50 -22.73 -13.68
C ASN A 10 -6.08 -21.61 -12.80
N PHE A 11 -5.66 -21.55 -11.53
CA PHE A 11 -6.05 -20.48 -10.63
C PHE A 11 -5.58 -19.10 -11.11
N MET A 12 -4.37 -19.01 -11.66
CA MET A 12 -3.86 -17.74 -12.19
C MET A 12 -4.65 -17.29 -13.44
N LEU A 13 -5.06 -18.23 -14.32
CA LEU A 13 -5.94 -17.95 -15.45
C LEU A 13 -7.31 -17.45 -14.97
N TYR A 14 -7.91 -18.12 -13.99
CA TYR A 14 -9.17 -17.69 -13.38
C TYR A 14 -9.06 -16.29 -12.77
N CYS A 15 -8.00 -16.00 -12.03
CA CYS A 15 -7.76 -14.67 -11.46
C CYS A 15 -7.56 -13.59 -12.55
N THR A 16 -6.94 -13.96 -13.65
CA THR A 16 -6.73 -13.06 -14.80
C THR A 16 -8.05 -12.77 -15.51
N SER A 17 -8.92 -13.76 -15.71
CA SER A 17 -10.25 -13.57 -16.30
C SER A 17 -11.15 -12.65 -15.46
N LYS A 18 -10.90 -12.59 -14.15
CA LYS A 18 -11.56 -11.64 -13.21
C LYS A 18 -10.90 -10.24 -13.19
N ASN A 19 -9.98 -9.94 -14.07
CA ASN A 19 -9.30 -8.64 -14.16
C ASN A 19 -8.59 -8.23 -12.85
N LEU A 20 -8.00 -9.17 -12.11
CA LEU A 20 -7.24 -8.81 -10.91
C LEU A 20 -5.96 -8.05 -11.26
N ALA A 21 -5.59 -7.11 -10.39
CA ALA A 21 -4.40 -6.30 -10.60
C ALA A 21 -3.13 -7.15 -10.64
N ARG A 22 -2.16 -6.80 -11.50
CA ARG A 22 -0.86 -7.49 -11.64
C ARG A 22 -0.15 -7.74 -10.31
N LYS A 23 -0.20 -6.78 -9.37
CA LYS A 23 0.40 -6.96 -8.02
C LYS A 23 -0.31 -8.03 -7.20
N THR A 24 -1.63 -8.19 -7.35
CA THR A 24 -2.40 -9.23 -6.68
C THR A 24 -2.06 -10.60 -7.27
N LEU A 25 -2.01 -10.70 -8.60
CA LEU A 25 -1.61 -11.91 -9.31
C LEU A 25 -0.20 -12.35 -8.87
N ALA A 26 0.77 -11.45 -8.90
CA ALA A 26 2.14 -11.74 -8.47
C ALA A 26 2.22 -12.19 -7.00
N SER A 27 1.37 -11.61 -6.12
CA SER A 27 1.30 -12.01 -4.70
C SER A 27 0.74 -13.41 -4.54
N TYR A 28 -0.32 -13.77 -5.28
CA TYR A 28 -0.88 -15.12 -5.27
C TYR A 28 0.15 -16.13 -5.78
N GLU A 29 0.68 -15.91 -6.97
CA GLU A 29 1.66 -16.79 -7.60
C GLU A 29 2.84 -17.08 -6.68
N GLN A 30 3.47 -16.03 -6.13
CA GLN A 30 4.60 -16.16 -5.22
C GLN A 30 4.26 -16.95 -3.96
N SER A 31 3.12 -16.66 -3.34
CA SER A 31 2.71 -17.34 -2.10
C SER A 31 2.43 -18.82 -2.34
N LEU A 32 1.78 -19.15 -3.45
CA LEU A 32 1.39 -20.51 -3.78
C LEU A 32 2.60 -21.35 -4.22
N LYS A 33 3.49 -20.81 -5.04
CA LYS A 33 4.75 -21.48 -5.42
C LYS A 33 5.63 -21.79 -4.21
N LEU A 34 5.74 -20.85 -3.25
CA LEU A 34 6.48 -21.08 -2.01
C LEU A 34 5.84 -22.16 -1.14
N PHE A 35 4.51 -22.19 -1.08
CA PHE A 35 3.78 -23.20 -0.33
C PHE A 35 3.90 -24.59 -0.99
N ALA A 36 3.74 -24.70 -2.30
CA ALA A 36 3.92 -25.93 -3.05
C ALA A 36 5.33 -26.52 -2.89
N ALA A 37 6.37 -25.67 -2.98
CA ALA A 37 7.75 -26.09 -2.76
C ALA A 37 7.96 -26.64 -1.35
N TYR A 38 7.43 -25.94 -0.32
CA TYR A 38 7.51 -26.42 1.06
C TYR A 38 6.82 -27.78 1.25
N LEU A 39 5.64 -28.01 0.65
CA LEU A 39 4.90 -29.25 0.76
C LEU A 39 5.65 -30.39 0.07
N ARG A 40 6.19 -30.15 -1.11
CA ARG A 40 7.01 -31.12 -1.83
C ARG A 40 8.26 -31.52 -1.02
N ASP A 41 8.99 -30.52 -0.54
CA ASP A 41 10.30 -30.75 0.09
C ASP A 41 10.19 -31.35 1.51
N LYS A 42 9.06 -31.13 2.22
CA LYS A 42 8.87 -31.62 3.60
C LYS A 42 7.97 -32.84 3.72
N PHE A 43 7.05 -33.05 2.79
CA PHE A 43 5.99 -34.08 2.90
C PHE A 43 5.82 -34.90 1.64
N ASP A 44 6.60 -34.64 0.58
CA ASP A 44 6.43 -35.28 -0.74
C ASP A 44 4.99 -35.16 -1.29
N ILE A 45 4.36 -33.99 -1.01
CA ILE A 45 3.01 -33.67 -1.49
C ILE A 45 3.12 -32.81 -2.74
N THR A 46 2.67 -33.37 -3.86
CA THR A 46 2.64 -32.73 -5.19
C THR A 46 1.23 -32.56 -5.74
N ASP A 47 0.21 -32.98 -4.99
CA ASP A 47 -1.21 -32.89 -5.29
C ASP A 47 -1.94 -32.11 -4.19
N PRO A 48 -2.67 -31.00 -4.53
CA PRO A 48 -3.42 -30.22 -3.54
C PRO A 48 -4.52 -31.01 -2.82
N ALA A 49 -5.06 -32.09 -3.42
CA ALA A 49 -6.07 -32.93 -2.80
C ALA A 49 -5.55 -33.69 -1.55
N ARG A 50 -4.24 -33.89 -1.47
CA ARG A 50 -3.58 -34.55 -0.32
C ARG A 50 -3.27 -33.60 0.84
N VAL A 51 -3.50 -32.29 0.68
CA VAL A 51 -3.20 -31.28 1.69
C VAL A 51 -4.22 -31.33 2.83
N GLN A 52 -3.73 -31.33 4.05
CA GLN A 52 -4.52 -31.30 5.27
C GLN A 52 -4.27 -30.03 6.08
N SER A 53 -5.19 -29.68 6.99
CA SER A 53 -5.05 -28.52 7.88
C SER A 53 -3.76 -28.55 8.72
N GLY A 54 -3.26 -29.75 9.05
CA GLY A 54 -1.98 -29.96 9.75
C GLY A 54 -0.79 -29.40 8.97
N HIS A 55 -0.74 -29.65 7.65
CA HIS A 55 0.33 -29.17 6.79
C HIS A 55 0.36 -27.63 6.73
N ILE A 56 -0.83 -27.00 6.69
CA ILE A 56 -0.93 -25.52 6.70
C ILE A 56 -0.46 -24.95 8.05
N ARG A 57 -0.81 -25.58 9.19
CA ARG A 57 -0.31 -25.15 10.51
C ARG A 57 1.20 -25.28 10.63
N GLN A 58 1.78 -26.37 10.10
CA GLN A 58 3.22 -26.55 10.07
C GLN A 58 3.92 -25.54 9.15
N TYR A 59 3.30 -25.18 8.02
CA TYR A 59 3.81 -24.10 7.15
C TYR A 59 3.79 -22.74 7.85
N ILE A 60 2.74 -22.43 8.62
CA ILE A 60 2.70 -21.20 9.43
C ILE A 60 3.84 -21.18 10.46
N LYS A 61 4.10 -22.30 11.15
CA LYS A 61 5.23 -22.44 12.07
C LYS A 61 6.55 -22.21 11.32
N TYR A 62 6.76 -22.89 10.21
CA TYR A 62 7.94 -22.73 9.36
C TYR A 62 8.15 -21.28 8.92
N LEU A 63 7.08 -20.55 8.53
CA LEU A 63 7.19 -19.12 8.17
C LEU A 63 7.60 -18.22 9.34
N ARG A 64 7.28 -18.60 10.59
CA ARG A 64 7.71 -17.86 11.79
C ARG A 64 9.17 -18.08 12.12
N GLU A 65 9.68 -19.26 11.81
CA GLU A 65 11.04 -19.70 12.14
C GLU A 65 12.06 -19.31 11.07
N ARG A 66 11.65 -19.30 9.78
CA ARG A 66 12.55 -18.93 8.68
C ARG A 66 12.73 -17.42 8.54
N GLY A 67 13.89 -17.03 8.04
CA GLY A 67 14.18 -15.65 7.68
C GLY A 67 13.57 -15.22 6.35
N LYS A 68 13.47 -13.90 6.13
CA LYS A 68 13.08 -13.30 4.86
C LYS A 68 14.07 -13.66 3.76
N TYR A 69 13.56 -13.95 2.55
CA TYR A 69 14.35 -14.17 1.33
C TYR A 69 15.31 -15.38 1.36
N THR A 70 15.25 -16.21 2.40
CA THR A 70 16.09 -17.43 2.51
C THR A 70 15.64 -18.54 1.56
N VAL A 71 14.40 -18.49 1.07
CA VAL A 71 13.85 -19.43 0.08
C VAL A 71 13.36 -18.65 -1.13
N VAL A 72 13.87 -19.01 -2.30
CA VAL A 72 13.49 -18.46 -3.60
C VAL A 72 13.17 -19.64 -4.51
N VAL A 73 11.96 -19.69 -5.03
CA VAL A 73 11.48 -20.79 -5.89
C VAL A 73 11.88 -20.57 -7.35
N ASP A 74 12.09 -19.32 -7.75
CA ASP A 74 12.44 -18.94 -9.11
C ASP A 74 13.92 -18.56 -9.18
N GLU A 75 14.75 -19.48 -9.67
CA GLU A 75 16.20 -19.30 -9.78
C GLU A 75 16.57 -18.12 -10.70
N ALA A 76 15.81 -17.86 -11.76
CA ALA A 76 16.04 -16.70 -12.63
C ALA A 76 15.83 -15.39 -11.87
N ARG A 77 14.81 -15.33 -11.02
CA ARG A 77 14.59 -14.17 -10.13
C ARG A 77 15.66 -14.04 -9.04
N LYS A 78 16.21 -15.15 -8.57
CA LYS A 78 17.31 -15.16 -7.60
C LYS A 78 18.56 -14.50 -8.18
N ALA A 79 18.91 -14.89 -9.41
CA ALA A 79 20.06 -14.35 -10.12
C ALA A 79 19.96 -12.83 -10.40
N CYS A 80 18.73 -12.31 -10.66
CA CYS A 80 18.52 -10.90 -10.95
C CYS A 80 18.36 -10.03 -9.70
N ASN A 81 17.70 -10.52 -8.65
CA ASN A 81 17.31 -9.70 -7.49
C ASN A 81 18.29 -9.77 -6.32
N HIS A 82 19.25 -10.67 -6.33
CA HIS A 82 20.27 -10.84 -5.29
C HIS A 82 19.69 -10.71 -3.88
N PRO A 83 18.74 -11.59 -3.48
CA PRO A 83 18.01 -11.45 -2.21
C PRO A 83 18.94 -11.46 -0.98
N ASP A 84 20.09 -12.12 -1.08
CA ASP A 84 21.17 -12.17 -0.07
C ASP A 84 21.80 -10.80 0.23
N ARG A 85 21.77 -9.85 -0.73
CA ARG A 85 22.32 -8.49 -0.57
C ARG A 85 21.35 -7.50 0.08
N ARG A 86 20.14 -7.92 0.41
CA ARG A 86 19.15 -7.03 1.02
C ARG A 86 19.46 -6.77 2.48
N SER A 87 19.27 -5.54 2.94
CA SER A 87 19.46 -5.13 4.33
C SER A 87 18.53 -5.84 5.33
N ASP A 88 17.45 -6.45 4.85
CA ASP A 88 16.48 -7.22 5.62
C ASP A 88 16.54 -8.74 5.32
N TYR A 89 17.62 -9.22 4.65
CA TYR A 89 17.86 -10.64 4.47
C TYR A 89 17.95 -11.37 5.81
N ASN A 90 17.34 -12.54 5.88
CA ASN A 90 17.28 -13.41 7.04
C ASN A 90 16.66 -12.79 8.31
N LYS A 91 16.05 -11.59 8.24
CA LYS A 91 15.26 -11.06 9.36
C LYS A 91 13.93 -11.79 9.51
N PRO A 92 13.32 -11.85 10.71
CA PRO A 92 12.02 -12.51 10.90
C PRO A 92 10.94 -12.00 9.96
N ILE A 93 10.08 -12.90 9.47
CA ILE A 93 8.93 -12.54 8.65
C ILE A 93 7.86 -11.95 9.57
N SER A 94 7.32 -10.78 9.21
CA SER A 94 6.28 -10.13 10.02
C SER A 94 4.96 -10.92 10.02
N ALA A 95 4.21 -10.86 11.12
CA ALA A 95 2.89 -11.48 11.24
C ALA A 95 1.94 -11.04 10.10
N THR A 96 2.02 -9.78 9.66
CA THR A 96 1.27 -9.27 8.50
C THR A 96 1.62 -10.01 7.21
N THR A 97 2.91 -10.27 6.96
CA THR A 97 3.36 -11.00 5.77
C THR A 97 2.92 -12.46 5.82
N ILE A 98 3.05 -13.10 6.99
CA ILE A 98 2.57 -14.48 7.19
C ILE A 98 1.04 -14.54 6.98
N GLY A 99 0.29 -13.58 7.54
CA GLY A 99 -1.16 -13.47 7.34
C GLY A 99 -1.55 -13.31 5.87
N ASN A 100 -0.75 -12.59 5.08
CA ASN A 100 -0.97 -12.46 3.64
C ASN A 100 -0.74 -13.80 2.90
N TYR A 101 0.30 -14.55 3.25
CA TYR A 101 0.53 -15.88 2.67
C TYR A 101 -0.62 -16.83 2.98
N VAL A 102 -1.05 -16.90 4.25
CA VAL A 102 -2.16 -17.75 4.67
C VAL A 102 -3.46 -17.35 3.96
N ARG A 103 -3.75 -16.05 3.83
CA ARG A 103 -4.92 -15.57 3.10
C ARG A 103 -4.88 -15.99 1.62
N ASN A 104 -3.74 -15.88 0.97
CA ASN A 104 -3.59 -16.27 -0.43
C ASN A 104 -3.79 -17.79 -0.61
N ILE A 105 -3.28 -18.60 0.31
CA ILE A 105 -3.50 -20.05 0.34
C ILE A 105 -4.99 -20.37 0.53
N LYS A 106 -5.68 -19.68 1.44
CA LYS A 106 -7.13 -19.85 1.64
C LYS A 106 -7.94 -19.55 0.38
N VAL A 107 -7.62 -18.44 -0.32
CA VAL A 107 -8.30 -18.07 -1.58
C VAL A 107 -8.11 -19.16 -2.63
N PHE A 108 -6.93 -19.75 -2.73
CA PHE A 108 -6.64 -20.84 -3.66
C PHE A 108 -7.43 -22.11 -3.32
N PHE A 109 -7.45 -22.55 -2.05
CA PHE A 109 -8.20 -23.75 -1.65
C PHE A 109 -9.71 -23.55 -1.71
N ASN A 110 -10.22 -22.33 -1.49
CA ASN A 110 -11.62 -22.02 -1.75
C ASN A 110 -11.96 -22.15 -3.24
N TYR A 111 -11.09 -21.67 -4.14
CA TYR A 111 -11.25 -21.84 -5.58
C TYR A 111 -11.28 -23.33 -5.97
N LEU A 112 -10.34 -24.14 -5.47
CA LEU A 112 -10.30 -25.58 -5.76
C LEU A 112 -11.54 -26.32 -5.24
N PHE A 113 -12.11 -25.89 -4.12
CA PHE A 113 -13.27 -26.52 -3.50
C PHE A 113 -14.60 -26.06 -4.10
N GLU A 114 -14.78 -24.74 -4.27
CA GLU A 114 -16.06 -24.13 -4.64
C GLU A 114 -16.25 -23.97 -6.16
N VAL A 115 -15.17 -23.77 -6.92
CA VAL A 115 -15.22 -23.46 -8.36
C VAL A 115 -14.82 -24.67 -9.20
N GLU A 116 -13.63 -25.21 -8.95
CA GLU A 116 -13.10 -26.34 -9.75
C GLU A 116 -13.60 -27.70 -9.26
N THR A 117 -14.09 -27.78 -8.02
CA THR A 117 -14.48 -29.06 -7.37
C THR A 117 -13.37 -30.12 -7.42
N ALA A 118 -12.12 -29.67 -7.50
CA ALA A 118 -10.92 -30.52 -7.61
C ALA A 118 -10.56 -31.20 -6.28
N ILE A 119 -11.11 -30.75 -5.17
CA ILE A 119 -10.90 -31.32 -3.83
C ILE A 119 -12.23 -31.56 -3.13
N SER A 120 -12.34 -32.67 -2.40
CA SER A 120 -13.56 -33.04 -1.67
C SER A 120 -13.71 -32.31 -0.33
N LYS A 121 -12.63 -31.75 0.21
CA LYS A 121 -12.62 -31.04 1.50
C LYS A 121 -11.63 -29.88 1.47
N ASN A 122 -12.07 -28.72 1.98
CA ASN A 122 -11.20 -27.57 2.09
C ASN A 122 -10.29 -27.66 3.32
N PRO A 123 -8.96 -27.79 3.16
CA PRO A 123 -8.03 -27.89 4.29
C PRO A 123 -7.89 -26.60 5.07
N CYS A 124 -8.38 -25.47 4.52
CA CYS A 124 -8.32 -24.16 5.16
C CYS A 124 -9.52 -23.82 6.04
N GLU A 125 -10.57 -24.63 6.06
CA GLU A 125 -11.84 -24.34 6.75
C GLU A 125 -11.64 -23.97 8.23
N LYS A 126 -10.78 -24.71 8.93
CA LYS A 126 -10.48 -24.50 10.36
C LYS A 126 -9.16 -23.73 10.60
N ILE A 127 -8.66 -23.03 9.61
CA ILE A 127 -7.46 -22.19 9.76
C ILE A 127 -7.89 -20.77 10.07
N GLU A 128 -7.51 -20.26 11.23
CA GLU A 128 -7.79 -18.87 11.61
C GLU A 128 -6.91 -17.87 10.84
N ASN A 129 -7.43 -16.65 10.68
CA ASN A 129 -6.64 -15.57 10.11
C ASN A 129 -5.65 -15.06 11.16
N ILE A 130 -4.38 -14.93 10.77
CA ILE A 130 -3.37 -14.34 11.62
C ILE A 130 -3.65 -12.85 11.74
N LYS A 131 -4.01 -12.40 12.94
CA LYS A 131 -4.21 -10.99 13.24
C LYS A 131 -2.89 -10.42 13.74
N PRO A 132 -2.24 -9.49 12.97
CA PRO A 132 -1.08 -8.80 13.49
C PRO A 132 -1.49 -7.89 14.65
N GLU A 133 -0.58 -7.71 15.60
CA GLU A 133 -0.73 -6.72 16.66
C GLU A 133 -0.84 -5.32 16.04
N ARG A 134 -1.90 -4.59 16.39
CA ARG A 134 -2.18 -3.28 15.83
C ARG A 134 -1.48 -2.21 16.67
N LYS A 135 -0.43 -1.61 16.14
CA LYS A 135 0.25 -0.48 16.79
C LYS A 135 -0.46 0.81 16.45
N VAL A 136 -0.83 1.58 17.48
CA VAL A 136 -1.37 2.94 17.31
C VAL A 136 -0.31 3.79 16.61
N LYS A 137 -0.71 4.42 15.49
CA LYS A 137 0.17 5.29 14.72
C LYS A 137 0.02 6.72 15.22
N LYS A 138 1.05 7.23 15.88
CA LYS A 138 1.12 8.63 16.30
C LYS A 138 1.01 9.57 15.10
N MET A 139 0.30 10.68 15.25
CA MET A 139 0.28 11.77 14.26
C MET A 139 1.65 12.45 14.19
N LEU A 140 2.00 12.90 12.99
CA LEU A 140 3.09 13.85 12.83
C LEU A 140 2.66 15.21 13.39
N THR A 141 3.50 15.80 14.21
CA THR A 141 3.28 17.15 14.70
C THR A 141 3.52 18.19 13.60
N PRO A 142 2.94 19.40 13.73
CA PRO A 142 3.22 20.50 12.79
C PRO A 142 4.72 20.81 12.66
N ASP A 143 5.48 20.68 13.76
CA ASP A 143 6.92 20.90 13.76
C ASP A 143 7.69 19.81 13.01
N GLU A 144 7.32 18.55 13.18
CA GLU A 144 7.89 17.43 12.42
C GLU A 144 7.64 17.60 10.92
N ILE A 145 6.40 17.93 10.54
CA ILE A 145 6.04 18.21 9.14
C ILE A 145 6.88 19.37 8.59
N ARG A 146 7.02 20.45 9.35
CA ARG A 146 7.80 21.64 8.95
C ARG A 146 9.27 21.30 8.77
N ARG A 147 9.87 20.52 9.70
CA ARG A 147 11.25 20.06 9.59
C ARG A 147 11.48 19.20 8.35
N VAL A 148 10.58 18.27 8.05
CA VAL A 148 10.67 17.44 6.84
C VAL A 148 10.55 18.27 5.56
N LEU A 149 9.58 19.18 5.49
CA LEU A 149 9.40 20.04 4.30
C LEU A 149 10.61 20.94 4.02
N LYS A 150 11.34 21.36 5.05
CA LYS A 150 12.58 22.14 4.91
C LYS A 150 13.75 21.35 4.32
N GLN A 151 13.68 20.00 4.33
CA GLN A 151 14.74 19.16 3.77
C GLN A 151 14.69 19.05 2.24
N PHE A 152 13.62 19.52 1.62
CA PHE A 152 13.53 19.57 0.16
C PHE A 152 14.13 20.88 -0.33
N ASP A 153 15.19 20.77 -1.12
CA ASP A 153 15.81 21.92 -1.79
C ASP A 153 14.89 22.42 -2.93
N THR A 154 14.17 23.51 -2.68
CA THR A 154 13.20 24.08 -3.61
C THR A 154 13.86 24.87 -4.76
N THR A 155 15.17 25.02 -4.77
CA THR A 155 15.91 25.58 -5.92
C THR A 155 16.07 24.54 -7.03
N THR A 156 16.01 23.25 -6.68
CA THR A 156 16.09 22.14 -7.63
C THR A 156 14.69 21.66 -8.07
N PHE A 157 14.59 21.20 -9.31
CA PHE A 157 13.35 20.63 -9.83
C PHE A 157 12.82 19.46 -8.96
N HIS A 158 13.70 18.54 -8.59
CA HIS A 158 13.33 17.37 -7.80
C HIS A 158 12.89 17.73 -6.38
N GLY A 159 13.60 18.65 -5.74
CA GLY A 159 13.28 19.10 -4.38
C GLY A 159 11.96 19.84 -4.34
N TYR A 160 11.76 20.81 -5.24
CA TYR A 160 10.49 21.56 -5.29
C TYR A 160 9.30 20.66 -5.63
N ARG A 161 9.43 19.77 -6.63
CA ARG A 161 8.42 18.78 -6.95
C ARG A 161 8.04 17.92 -5.74
N ASN A 162 9.03 17.33 -5.06
CA ASN A 162 8.80 16.43 -3.94
C ASN A 162 8.17 17.15 -2.74
N GLN A 163 8.56 18.41 -2.50
CA GLN A 163 7.93 19.25 -1.48
C GLN A 163 6.44 19.49 -1.82
N MET A 164 6.14 19.84 -3.07
CA MET A 164 4.76 20.09 -3.52
C MET A 164 3.88 18.83 -3.44
N ILE A 165 4.41 17.66 -3.81
CA ILE A 165 3.72 16.37 -3.64
C ILE A 165 3.41 16.15 -2.15
N THR A 166 4.39 16.35 -1.26
CA THR A 166 4.22 16.16 0.18
C THR A 166 3.14 17.09 0.75
N LYS A 167 3.14 18.37 0.37
CA LYS A 167 2.12 19.34 0.78
C LYS A 167 0.73 18.95 0.28
N LEU A 168 0.63 18.50 -0.99
CA LEU A 168 -0.65 18.10 -1.57
C LEU A 168 -1.22 16.85 -0.89
N LEU A 169 -0.38 15.85 -0.59
CA LEU A 169 -0.80 14.65 0.15
C LEU A 169 -1.28 14.97 1.56
N LEU A 170 -0.63 15.91 2.26
CA LEU A 170 -1.03 16.38 3.59
C LEU A 170 -2.35 17.16 3.58
N ASP A 171 -2.60 17.92 2.52
CA ASP A 171 -3.77 18.82 2.41
C ASP A 171 -5.04 18.10 1.92
N THR A 172 -4.88 17.02 1.13
CA THR A 172 -5.98 16.32 0.45
C THR A 172 -6.23 14.90 0.95
N GLY A 173 -5.24 14.28 1.57
CA GLY A 173 -5.31 12.88 2.00
C GLY A 173 -5.41 11.85 0.87
N MET A 174 -5.21 12.23 -0.41
CA MET A 174 -5.26 11.28 -1.53
C MET A 174 -4.16 10.21 -1.45
N ARG A 175 -4.30 9.11 -2.18
CA ARG A 175 -3.24 8.09 -2.25
C ARG A 175 -2.05 8.60 -3.07
N VAL A 176 -0.84 8.23 -2.69
CA VAL A 176 0.38 8.66 -3.42
C VAL A 176 0.33 8.29 -4.90
N GLY A 177 -0.13 7.09 -5.24
CA GLY A 177 -0.26 6.67 -6.64
C GLY A 177 -1.27 7.53 -7.43
N GLU A 178 -2.35 7.99 -6.80
CA GLU A 178 -3.32 8.93 -7.39
C GLU A 178 -2.65 10.28 -7.63
N CYS A 179 -1.93 10.80 -6.64
CA CYS A 179 -1.22 12.07 -6.72
C CYS A 179 -0.19 12.11 -7.87
N LEU A 180 0.58 11.03 -8.02
CA LEU A 180 1.63 10.96 -9.05
C LEU A 180 1.08 10.74 -10.48
N ALA A 181 -0.17 10.31 -10.60
CA ALA A 181 -0.86 10.17 -11.89
C ALA A 181 -1.65 11.41 -12.30
N LEU A 182 -1.69 12.47 -11.47
CA LEU A 182 -2.45 13.67 -11.76
C LEU A 182 -1.91 14.42 -12.98
N THR A 183 -2.83 14.96 -13.75
CA THR A 183 -2.57 15.93 -14.82
C THR A 183 -3.08 17.32 -14.42
N PRO A 184 -2.53 18.42 -14.97
CA PRO A 184 -3.04 19.77 -14.70
C PRO A 184 -4.53 19.97 -15.00
N ALA A 185 -5.07 19.28 -16.00
CA ALA A 185 -6.49 19.35 -16.38
C ALA A 185 -7.48 18.89 -15.30
N GLN A 186 -7.00 18.09 -14.32
CA GLN A 186 -7.83 17.61 -13.21
C GLN A 186 -8.00 18.63 -12.08
N PHE A 187 -7.24 19.74 -12.12
CA PHE A 187 -7.27 20.78 -11.09
C PHE A 187 -8.26 21.88 -11.42
N ASP A 188 -9.28 22.03 -10.60
CA ASP A 188 -10.15 23.21 -10.59
C ASP A 188 -9.65 24.20 -9.53
N PHE A 189 -8.94 25.23 -9.99
CA PHE A 189 -8.40 26.28 -9.10
C PHE A 189 -9.45 27.28 -8.63
N HIS A 190 -10.63 27.33 -9.26
CA HIS A 190 -11.75 28.17 -8.82
C HIS A 190 -12.40 27.53 -7.58
N HIS A 191 -12.84 26.28 -7.72
CA HIS A 191 -13.45 25.52 -6.63
C HIS A 191 -12.44 24.84 -5.70
N LYS A 192 -11.11 24.94 -5.99
CA LYS A 192 -10.03 24.33 -5.23
C LYS A 192 -10.23 22.83 -5.03
N SER A 193 -10.61 22.17 -6.09
CA SER A 193 -10.87 20.74 -6.12
C SER A 193 -10.03 20.02 -7.17
N ILE A 194 -9.84 18.73 -6.98
CA ILE A 194 -9.15 17.84 -7.92
C ILE A 194 -10.07 16.65 -8.17
N LEU A 195 -10.33 16.37 -9.43
CA LEU A 195 -11.05 15.16 -9.83
C LEU A 195 -10.11 13.96 -9.82
N ILE A 196 -10.34 13.03 -8.91
CA ILE A 196 -9.62 11.75 -8.85
C ILE A 196 -10.41 10.71 -9.62
N VAL A 197 -9.82 10.23 -10.69
CA VAL A 197 -10.37 9.12 -11.49
C VAL A 197 -9.66 7.84 -11.04
N ASN A 198 -10.40 6.92 -10.43
CA ASN A 198 -9.85 5.64 -10.01
C ASN A 198 -10.05 4.59 -11.11
N PRO A 199 -8.98 4.11 -11.78
CA PRO A 199 -9.12 3.14 -12.85
C PRO A 199 -9.62 1.75 -12.38
N LYS A 200 -9.48 1.43 -11.07
CA LYS A 200 -9.82 0.09 -10.56
C LYS A 200 -11.32 -0.15 -10.38
N ASN A 201 -12.05 0.82 -9.85
CA ASN A 201 -13.48 0.69 -9.53
C ASN A 201 -14.36 1.68 -10.27
N LYS A 202 -13.81 2.39 -11.27
CA LYS A 202 -14.49 3.41 -12.09
C LYS A 202 -15.22 4.50 -11.27
N GLN A 203 -14.95 4.57 -9.97
CA GLN A 203 -15.52 5.60 -9.11
C GLN A 203 -14.66 6.85 -9.20
N GLN A 204 -15.32 7.95 -9.49
CA GLN A 204 -14.73 9.29 -9.45
C GLN A 204 -15.03 9.92 -8.09
N ARG A 205 -14.09 10.70 -7.60
CA ARG A 205 -14.31 11.53 -6.40
C ARG A 205 -13.53 12.82 -6.49
N TYR A 206 -14.00 13.80 -5.76
CA TYR A 206 -13.29 15.05 -5.58
C TYR A 206 -12.51 15.02 -4.26
N VAL A 207 -11.31 15.61 -4.29
CA VAL A 207 -10.58 16.02 -3.10
C VAL A 207 -10.37 17.54 -3.17
N TYR A 208 -10.16 18.16 -2.04
CA TYR A 208 -10.12 19.61 -1.93
C TYR A 208 -8.79 20.07 -1.37
N PHE A 209 -8.31 21.22 -1.81
CA PHE A 209 -7.06 21.81 -1.33
C PHE A 209 -7.25 23.25 -0.87
N SER A 210 -6.40 23.69 0.06
CA SER A 210 -6.50 25.00 0.70
C SER A 210 -6.14 26.16 -0.25
N HIS A 211 -6.62 27.36 0.10
CA HIS A 211 -6.26 28.60 -0.60
C HIS A 211 -4.76 28.82 -0.67
N ARG A 212 -4.05 28.47 0.42
CA ARG A 212 -2.58 28.59 0.49
C ARG A 212 -1.92 27.67 -0.56
N LEU A 213 -2.33 26.40 -0.56
CA LEU A 213 -1.79 25.42 -1.49
C LEU A 213 -2.13 25.74 -2.95
N SER A 214 -3.30 26.34 -3.21
CA SER A 214 -3.69 26.82 -4.56
C SER A 214 -2.67 27.77 -5.16
N ARG A 215 -2.17 28.72 -4.36
CA ARG A 215 -1.14 29.67 -4.81
C ARG A 215 0.21 28.97 -5.08
N GLU A 216 0.61 28.10 -4.19
CA GLU A 216 1.85 27.33 -4.31
C GLU A 216 1.83 26.38 -5.52
N LEU A 217 0.68 25.72 -5.79
CA LEU A 217 0.49 24.88 -6.99
C LEU A 217 0.60 25.67 -8.30
N LYS A 218 0.01 26.88 -8.36
CA LYS A 218 0.16 27.75 -9.53
C LYS A 218 1.61 28.17 -9.76
N GLN A 219 2.36 28.43 -8.68
CA GLN A 219 3.80 28.73 -8.78
C GLN A 219 4.60 27.50 -9.23
N TRP A 220 4.28 26.32 -8.70
CA TRP A 220 4.88 25.06 -9.13
C TRP A 220 4.62 24.81 -10.62
N MET A 221 3.41 24.98 -11.12
CA MET A 221 3.10 24.79 -12.55
C MET A 221 3.97 25.69 -13.43
N LYS A 222 4.09 26.96 -13.10
CA LYS A 222 4.96 27.90 -13.83
C LYS A 222 6.44 27.48 -13.78
N PHE A 223 6.90 26.95 -12.65
CA PHE A 223 8.28 26.44 -12.53
C PHE A 223 8.47 25.16 -13.33
N ARG A 224 7.52 24.20 -13.20
CA ARG A 224 7.52 22.92 -13.92
C ARG A 224 7.63 23.13 -15.43
N ASP A 225 6.82 24.02 -15.98
CA ASP A 225 6.68 24.23 -17.41
C ASP A 225 7.96 24.80 -18.07
N ARG A 226 8.91 25.29 -17.27
CA ARG A 226 10.25 25.68 -17.75
C ARG A 226 11.17 24.47 -18.00
N TYR A 227 10.87 23.31 -17.38
CA TYR A 227 11.72 22.12 -17.43
C TYR A 227 11.11 20.97 -18.21
N SER A 228 9.77 20.92 -18.38
CA SER A 228 9.09 19.79 -18.97
C SER A 228 7.73 20.19 -19.55
N SER A 229 7.45 19.73 -20.77
CA SER A 229 6.12 19.79 -21.42
C SER A 229 5.24 18.57 -21.12
N SER A 230 5.47 17.91 -20.00
CA SER A 230 4.78 16.69 -19.61
C SER A 230 3.28 16.88 -19.36
N GLU A 231 2.49 15.86 -19.65
CA GLU A 231 1.08 15.79 -19.25
C GLU A 231 0.89 15.65 -17.73
N PHE A 232 1.89 15.11 -17.00
CA PHE A 232 1.77 14.88 -15.56
C PHE A 232 1.98 16.17 -14.76
N MET A 233 1.22 16.33 -13.68
CA MET A 233 1.37 17.44 -12.75
C MET A 233 2.75 17.43 -12.06
N PHE A 234 3.27 16.22 -11.74
CA PHE A 234 4.53 16.01 -11.02
C PHE A 234 5.48 15.07 -11.78
N PRO A 235 5.97 15.50 -12.96
CA PRO A 235 6.76 14.61 -13.83
C PRO A 235 8.18 14.40 -13.31
N THR A 236 8.88 13.44 -13.92
CA THR A 236 10.33 13.41 -13.91
C THR A 236 10.90 14.50 -14.82
N THR A 237 12.20 14.77 -14.76
CA THR A 237 12.87 15.69 -15.71
C THR A 237 12.82 15.20 -17.17
N ARG A 238 12.52 13.91 -17.38
CA ARG A 238 12.32 13.32 -18.71
C ARG A 238 10.86 13.41 -19.20
N GLY A 239 9.98 14.06 -18.44
CA GLY A 239 8.56 14.20 -18.77
C GLY A 239 7.69 12.95 -18.46
N THR A 240 8.25 11.88 -17.92
CA THR A 240 7.52 10.68 -17.58
C THR A 240 6.89 10.77 -16.18
N GLN A 241 5.91 9.90 -15.91
CA GLN A 241 5.32 9.77 -14.57
C GLN A 241 6.40 9.40 -13.54
N LEU A 242 6.35 10.06 -12.37
CA LEU A 242 7.23 9.72 -11.26
C LEU A 242 6.80 8.39 -10.62
N GLU A 243 7.74 7.47 -10.48
CA GLU A 243 7.51 6.19 -9.81
C GLU A 243 7.27 6.39 -8.30
N VAL A 244 6.27 5.67 -7.76
CA VAL A 244 5.94 5.73 -6.32
C VAL A 244 7.16 5.44 -5.45
N ARG A 245 7.96 4.41 -5.81
CA ARG A 245 9.19 4.05 -5.09
C ARG A 245 10.19 5.20 -4.97
N ASN A 246 10.33 5.98 -6.04
CA ASN A 246 11.30 7.09 -6.08
C ASN A 246 10.86 8.24 -5.18
N TYR A 247 9.57 8.55 -5.16
CA TYR A 247 9.02 9.52 -4.22
C TYR A 247 9.11 9.03 -2.76
N GLU A 248 8.75 7.76 -2.50
CA GLU A 248 8.85 7.16 -1.16
C GLU A 248 10.27 7.21 -0.61
N LYS A 249 11.25 6.93 -1.47
CA LYS A 249 12.67 7.07 -1.10
C LYS A 249 13.02 8.52 -0.75
N ALA A 250 12.67 9.47 -1.62
CA ALA A 250 12.98 10.88 -1.40
C ALA A 250 12.31 11.42 -0.11
N LEU A 251 11.07 11.01 0.18
CA LEU A 251 10.37 11.38 1.41
C LEU A 251 11.04 10.78 2.65
N ARG A 252 11.42 9.51 2.60
CA ARG A 252 12.15 8.83 3.69
C ARG A 252 13.50 9.47 3.94
N ASP A 253 14.26 9.79 2.89
CA ASP A 253 15.55 10.45 3.01
C ASP A 253 15.42 11.86 3.63
N ALA A 254 14.37 12.59 3.27
CA ALA A 254 14.04 13.89 3.89
C ALA A 254 13.65 13.71 5.36
N GLY A 255 12.85 12.69 5.68
CA GLY A 255 12.50 12.34 7.05
C GLY A 255 13.74 12.00 7.89
N ALA A 256 14.63 11.15 7.38
CA ALA A 256 15.87 10.79 8.07
C ALA A 256 16.73 12.01 8.40
N ARG A 257 16.90 12.97 7.46
CA ARG A 257 17.61 14.22 7.71
C ARG A 257 16.91 15.11 8.75
N ALA A 258 15.59 15.02 8.86
CA ALA A 258 14.79 15.76 9.84
C ALA A 258 14.66 15.07 11.20
N GLY A 259 15.17 13.82 11.34
CA GLY A 259 14.95 12.98 12.52
C GLY A 259 13.48 12.54 12.69
N VAL A 260 12.76 12.32 11.57
CA VAL A 260 11.33 11.98 11.54
C VAL A 260 11.13 10.72 10.70
N ASP A 261 10.52 9.69 11.28
CA ASP A 261 10.07 8.52 10.49
C ASP A 261 8.79 8.90 9.73
N ILE A 262 8.88 8.91 8.40
CA ILE A 262 7.79 9.37 7.53
C ILE A 262 7.67 8.54 6.26
N HIS A 263 6.42 8.28 5.87
CA HIS A 263 6.08 7.58 4.63
C HIS A 263 4.72 8.07 4.09
N PRO A 264 4.40 7.88 2.79
CA PRO A 264 3.21 8.50 2.19
C PRO A 264 1.89 8.13 2.86
N HIS A 265 1.73 6.89 3.32
CA HIS A 265 0.49 6.48 3.99
C HIS A 265 0.29 7.20 5.33
N GLN A 266 1.38 7.57 6.00
CA GLN A 266 1.31 8.35 7.24
C GLN A 266 0.82 9.79 7.00
N LEU A 267 1.18 10.39 5.86
CA LEU A 267 0.65 11.70 5.45
C LEU A 267 -0.89 11.66 5.32
N ARG A 268 -1.41 10.60 4.70
CA ARG A 268 -2.85 10.38 4.56
C ARG A 268 -3.52 10.10 5.91
N ASN A 269 -2.89 9.32 6.79
CA ASN A 269 -3.37 9.11 8.15
C ASN A 269 -3.43 10.43 8.92
N ASN A 270 -2.40 11.26 8.75
CA ASN A 270 -2.30 12.57 9.37
C ASN A 270 -3.45 13.48 8.92
N PHE A 271 -3.70 13.58 7.60
CA PHE A 271 -4.85 14.30 7.07
C PHE A 271 -6.17 13.83 7.71
N ALA A 272 -6.41 12.51 7.74
CA ALA A 272 -7.65 11.94 8.26
C ALA A 272 -7.86 12.28 9.75
N LYS A 273 -6.82 12.11 10.55
CA LYS A 273 -6.87 12.44 11.99
C LYS A 273 -7.07 13.94 12.22
N TYR A 274 -6.33 14.80 11.51
CA TYR A 274 -6.50 16.25 11.62
C TYR A 274 -7.91 16.70 11.19
N TYR A 275 -8.47 16.11 10.13
CA TYR A 275 -9.83 16.40 9.69
C TYR A 275 -10.85 16.11 10.80
N ILE A 276 -10.76 14.92 11.44
CA ILE A 276 -11.65 14.55 12.56
C ILE A 276 -11.39 15.40 13.81
N MET A 277 -10.12 15.69 14.11
CA MET A 277 -9.75 16.54 15.27
C MET A 277 -10.27 17.97 15.14
N ASN A 278 -10.44 18.47 13.92
CA ASN A 278 -10.99 19.80 13.63
C ASN A 278 -12.53 19.79 13.43
N GLY A 279 -13.24 18.75 13.87
CA GLY A 279 -14.70 18.68 13.83
C GLY A 279 -15.30 18.12 12.55
N GLY A 280 -14.47 17.61 11.63
CA GLY A 280 -14.96 16.94 10.43
C GLY A 280 -15.70 15.64 10.75
N ASP A 281 -16.71 15.29 9.97
CA ASP A 281 -17.49 14.08 10.12
C ASP A 281 -16.91 12.88 9.35
N TRP A 282 -17.24 11.68 9.80
CA TRP A 282 -16.73 10.43 9.23
C TRP A 282 -17.26 10.14 7.83
N PHE A 283 -18.48 10.56 7.52
CA PHE A 283 -19.10 10.31 6.22
C PHE A 283 -18.37 11.10 5.12
N THR A 284 -18.20 12.40 5.34
CA THR A 284 -17.47 13.29 4.43
C THR A 284 -16.02 12.84 4.27
N LEU A 285 -15.34 12.50 5.39
CA LEU A 285 -13.98 11.96 5.33
C LEU A 285 -13.90 10.69 4.49
N SER A 286 -14.84 9.75 4.68
CA SER A 286 -14.89 8.50 3.89
C SER A 286 -14.99 8.77 2.39
N ARG A 287 -15.82 9.73 1.99
CA ARG A 287 -15.98 10.15 0.60
C ARG A 287 -14.70 10.78 0.03
N ILE A 288 -14.07 11.70 0.76
CA ILE A 288 -12.81 12.34 0.35
C ILE A 288 -11.72 11.29 0.17
N LEU A 289 -11.60 10.37 1.11
CA LEU A 289 -10.60 9.30 1.05
C LEU A 289 -10.92 8.23 0.00
N GLY A 290 -12.17 8.11 -0.45
CA GLY A 290 -12.61 7.08 -1.38
C GLY A 290 -12.52 5.68 -0.79
N HIS A 291 -13.09 5.51 0.41
CA HIS A 291 -13.33 4.23 1.03
C HIS A 291 -14.71 3.69 0.62
N SER A 292 -14.87 2.37 0.65
CA SER A 292 -16.12 1.71 0.27
C SER A 292 -17.23 1.92 1.29
N SER A 293 -16.90 2.21 2.55
CA SER A 293 -17.85 2.51 3.62
C SER A 293 -17.22 3.35 4.72
N VAL A 294 -18.08 3.92 5.57
CA VAL A 294 -17.67 4.69 6.76
C VAL A 294 -16.95 3.81 7.78
N GLU A 295 -17.39 2.55 7.93
CA GLU A 295 -16.77 1.58 8.85
C GLU A 295 -15.32 1.29 8.48
N VAL A 296 -15.00 1.25 7.18
CA VAL A 296 -13.61 1.10 6.70
C VAL A 296 -12.77 2.29 7.16
N THR A 297 -13.32 3.50 7.08
CA THR A 297 -12.65 4.73 7.53
C THR A 297 -12.46 4.72 9.04
N GLN A 298 -13.50 4.42 9.80
CA GLN A 298 -13.45 4.32 11.24
C GLN A 298 -12.41 3.27 11.68
N LYS A 299 -12.47 2.05 11.15
CA LYS A 299 -11.49 0.99 11.46
C LYS A 299 -10.05 1.39 11.11
N ALA A 300 -9.84 2.18 10.07
CA ALA A 300 -8.50 2.60 9.64
C ALA A 300 -7.91 3.71 10.54
N TYR A 301 -8.75 4.58 11.12
CA TYR A 301 -8.32 5.82 11.79
C TYR A 301 -8.86 6.02 13.21
N LEU A 302 -9.58 5.03 13.78
CA LEU A 302 -10.08 5.06 15.17
C LEU A 302 -8.99 4.95 16.24
N ASP A 303 -7.76 4.60 15.86
CA ASP A 303 -6.64 4.46 16.80
C ASP A 303 -6.11 5.84 17.20
N PHE A 304 -6.91 6.59 17.95
CA PHE A 304 -6.47 7.79 18.64
C PHE A 304 -5.72 7.40 19.91
N THR A 305 -4.64 8.14 20.22
CA THR A 305 -4.00 8.05 21.53
C THR A 305 -4.87 8.73 22.58
N ASP A 306 -4.70 8.41 23.88
CA ASP A 306 -5.43 9.07 24.96
C ASP A 306 -5.18 10.58 24.95
N GLU A 307 -3.96 11.03 24.61
CA GLU A 307 -3.61 12.43 24.44
C GLU A 307 -4.41 13.09 23.29
N GLU A 308 -4.54 12.43 22.14
CA GLU A 308 -5.34 12.90 21.01
C GLU A 308 -6.83 12.97 21.35
N VAL A 309 -7.34 12.01 22.12
CA VAL A 309 -8.73 12.02 22.64
C VAL A 309 -8.94 13.20 23.58
N GLY A 310 -8.01 13.42 24.52
CA GLY A 310 -8.07 14.57 25.44
C GLY A 310 -8.05 15.92 24.73
N GLN A 311 -7.17 16.07 23.73
CA GLN A 311 -7.13 17.29 22.90
C GLN A 311 -8.43 17.52 22.12
N LYS A 312 -9.06 16.46 21.60
CA LYS A 312 -10.34 16.55 20.91
C LYS A 312 -11.45 16.98 21.86
N TYR A 313 -11.52 16.38 23.05
CA TYR A 313 -12.49 16.74 24.07
C TYR A 313 -12.41 18.23 24.41
N GLN A 314 -11.22 18.76 24.69
CA GLN A 314 -10.98 20.15 25.02
C GLN A 314 -11.33 21.17 23.94
N ARG A 315 -11.37 20.75 22.67
CA ARG A 315 -11.76 21.62 21.55
C ARG A 315 -13.28 21.74 21.39
N HIS A 316 -14.04 20.86 22.01
CA HIS A 316 -15.50 20.77 21.88
C HIS A 316 -16.22 21.02 23.20
N SER A 317 -15.48 21.23 24.30
CA SER A 317 -15.96 21.70 25.61
C SER A 317 -15.73 23.19 25.76
#